data_3f368b7d548880669e961b2f231049ff
#
_entry.id   3f368b7d548880669e961b2f231049ff
#
_cell.length_a   1.000
_cell.length_b   1.000
_cell.length_c   1.000
_cell.angle_alpha   90.00
_cell.angle_beta   90.00
_cell.angle_gamma   90.00
#
_symmetry.space_group_name_H-M   'P 1'
#
loop_
_entity.id
_entity.type
_entity.pdbx_description
1 polymer ?
#
loop_
_entity_poly.entity_id
_entity_poly.type
_entity_poly.pdbx_seq_one_letter_code
_entity_poly.pdbx_strand_id
1 'polypeptide(L)'
;LCIDTSYVEVMEAALRVYPGRALINSISLEKEKIEKLLPLAKKYGAMFILLPLSDKGLPKSLEEKKAIINEILERAKELGISKNQIIVDGLVTTVGANKNAAIETLETIRYCKEDLNLCTTMGLSNISFGLPERPYVNGAFAAMAIASGLTMAIANPSNQLLMGISFASDLLRNKEGSDIAYIEQIQRMAPLKEAAMAKAAQSAGNNGIKKTEQTDNKSTAKEADKKKNPVFEAVLKGNKDGIVDFVKEELSQGTKPGEILDGLLIPAINEVGTLFDKQIYFLPQLISSANTMEQAVEYLEPLLKEGGTNEKMPTIIIATVEGDIHDIGKNLVALMLRNYGYEVIDLGKDEPA
;
A
#
# COMPACT_ATOMS: atom_id res chain seq x y z
N LEU A 1 17.54 -5.20 -9.37
CA LEU A 1 18.54 -5.50 -8.32
C LEU A 1 19.48 -4.31 -8.14
N CYS A 2 20.00 -4.16 -6.91
CA CYS A 2 21.02 -3.19 -6.56
C CYS A 2 22.37 -3.88 -6.55
N ILE A 3 23.38 -3.27 -7.18
CA ILE A 3 24.77 -3.73 -7.13
C ILE A 3 25.45 -2.94 -6.01
N ASP A 4 25.87 -3.64 -4.98
CA ASP A 4 26.47 -3.06 -3.77
C ASP A 4 27.92 -3.50 -3.64
N THR A 5 28.83 -2.57 -3.94
CA THR A 5 30.29 -2.79 -3.83
C THR A 5 31.03 -1.47 -3.74
N SER A 6 32.12 -1.47 -2.99
CA SER A 6 33.03 -0.33 -2.88
C SER A 6 34.12 -0.31 -3.99
N TYR A 7 34.24 -1.39 -4.77
CA TYR A 7 35.30 -1.56 -5.77
C TYR A 7 34.78 -1.21 -7.16
N VAL A 8 35.42 -0.25 -7.82
CA VAL A 8 35.01 0.24 -9.16
C VAL A 8 35.06 -0.86 -10.22
N GLU A 9 36.12 -1.69 -10.17
CA GLU A 9 36.33 -2.79 -11.12
C GLU A 9 35.24 -3.87 -10.98
N VAL A 10 34.82 -4.17 -9.75
CA VAL A 10 33.72 -5.10 -9.47
C VAL A 10 32.39 -4.52 -9.95
N MET A 11 32.17 -3.23 -9.73
CA MET A 11 30.99 -2.54 -10.22
C MET A 11 30.90 -2.59 -11.74
N GLU A 12 31.99 -2.27 -12.45
CA GLU A 12 32.00 -2.32 -13.93
C GLU A 12 31.79 -3.75 -14.45
N ALA A 13 32.42 -4.74 -13.84
CA ALA A 13 32.26 -6.15 -14.22
C ALA A 13 30.80 -6.60 -14.04
N ALA A 14 30.15 -6.23 -12.94
CA ALA A 14 28.76 -6.53 -12.66
C ALA A 14 27.80 -5.82 -13.63
N LEU A 15 28.02 -4.54 -13.91
CA LEU A 15 27.22 -3.76 -14.86
C LEU A 15 27.28 -4.34 -16.28
N ARG A 16 28.42 -4.90 -16.66
CA ARG A 16 28.63 -5.51 -17.99
C ARG A 16 27.78 -6.73 -18.23
N VAL A 17 27.49 -7.51 -17.20
CA VAL A 17 26.72 -8.76 -17.30
C VAL A 17 25.28 -8.61 -16.80
N TYR A 18 24.91 -7.46 -16.22
CA TYR A 18 23.58 -7.25 -15.66
C TYR A 18 22.52 -7.11 -16.77
N PRO A 19 21.51 -7.98 -16.82
CA PRO A 19 20.48 -7.95 -17.86
C PRO A 19 19.41 -6.92 -17.53
N GLY A 20 19.62 -5.66 -17.87
CA GLY A 20 18.64 -4.61 -17.65
C GLY A 20 19.18 -3.34 -16.99
N ARG A 21 18.34 -2.57 -16.33
CA ARG A 21 18.72 -1.31 -15.70
C ARG A 21 19.13 -1.55 -14.25
N ALA A 22 20.42 -1.51 -13.99
CA ALA A 22 20.99 -1.69 -12.65
C ALA A 22 20.80 -0.45 -11.77
N LEU A 23 20.83 -0.65 -10.44
CA LEU A 23 21.00 0.40 -9.45
C LEU A 23 22.38 0.25 -8.80
N ILE A 24 23.22 1.28 -8.91
CA ILE A 24 24.54 1.34 -8.29
C ILE A 24 24.40 1.81 -6.85
N ASN A 25 24.91 1.08 -5.88
CA ASN A 25 25.06 1.49 -4.49
C ASN A 25 26.55 1.55 -4.13
N SER A 26 27.09 2.73 -4.06
CA SER A 26 26.63 4.09 -4.26
C SER A 26 27.70 4.96 -4.93
N ILE A 27 27.34 6.16 -5.35
CA ILE A 27 28.27 7.17 -5.85
C ILE A 27 28.34 8.32 -4.86
N SER A 28 29.53 8.62 -4.35
CA SER A 28 29.82 9.72 -3.43
C SER A 28 30.70 10.79 -4.12
N LEU A 29 30.91 11.92 -3.45
CA LEU A 29 31.81 12.98 -3.95
C LEU A 29 33.29 12.65 -3.71
N GLU A 30 33.62 11.46 -3.23
CA GLU A 30 35.00 10.98 -3.18
C GLU A 30 35.58 10.95 -4.59
N LYS A 31 36.73 11.58 -4.80
CA LYS A 31 37.32 11.81 -6.13
C LYS A 31 37.42 10.53 -6.96
N GLU A 32 37.91 9.47 -6.36
CA GLU A 32 38.06 8.18 -7.06
C GLU A 32 36.73 7.59 -7.51
N LYS A 33 35.69 7.73 -6.70
CA LYS A 33 34.36 7.20 -7.01
C LYS A 33 33.61 8.05 -8.05
N ILE A 34 33.57 9.37 -7.86
CA ILE A 34 32.80 10.21 -8.75
C ILE A 34 33.37 10.25 -10.16
N GLU A 35 34.71 10.30 -10.30
CA GLU A 35 35.38 10.35 -11.61
C GLU A 35 35.24 9.05 -12.39
N LYS A 36 35.10 7.90 -11.73
CA LYS A 36 34.99 6.58 -12.38
C LYS A 36 33.54 6.09 -12.50
N LEU A 37 32.75 6.21 -11.44
CA LEU A 37 31.41 5.61 -11.39
C LEU A 37 30.32 6.43 -12.12
N LEU A 38 30.39 7.77 -12.15
CA LEU A 38 29.44 8.56 -12.92
C LEU A 38 29.50 8.26 -14.43
N PRO A 39 30.68 8.21 -15.06
CA PRO A 39 30.80 7.78 -16.46
C PRO A 39 30.28 6.36 -16.71
N LEU A 40 30.50 5.43 -15.76
CA LEU A 40 29.94 4.08 -15.85
C LEU A 40 28.42 4.07 -15.74
N ALA A 41 27.84 4.82 -14.82
CA ALA A 41 26.38 4.97 -14.72
C ALA A 41 25.78 5.48 -16.04
N LYS A 42 26.42 6.48 -16.68
CA LYS A 42 26.02 6.97 -18.01
C LYS A 42 26.16 5.92 -19.08
N LYS A 43 27.32 5.26 -19.15
CA LYS A 43 27.66 4.23 -20.17
C LYS A 43 26.65 3.09 -20.20
N TYR A 44 26.25 2.59 -19.02
CA TYR A 44 25.34 1.46 -18.87
C TYR A 44 23.86 1.87 -18.68
N GLY A 45 23.55 3.17 -18.67
CA GLY A 45 22.20 3.67 -18.42
C GLY A 45 21.66 3.31 -17.02
N ALA A 46 22.57 3.08 -16.07
CA ALA A 46 22.23 2.66 -14.72
C ALA A 46 21.62 3.80 -13.89
N MET A 47 20.79 3.45 -12.92
CA MET A 47 20.45 4.34 -11.81
C MET A 47 21.56 4.28 -10.75
N PHE A 48 21.64 5.29 -9.91
CA PHE A 48 22.56 5.23 -8.78
C PHE A 48 21.99 5.89 -7.52
N ILE A 49 22.46 5.38 -6.38
CA ILE A 49 22.27 6.02 -5.08
C ILE A 49 23.36 7.07 -4.93
N LEU A 50 22.96 8.33 -4.77
CA LEU A 50 23.82 9.44 -4.43
C LEU A 50 24.05 9.42 -2.92
N LEU A 51 25.28 9.13 -2.50
CA LEU A 51 25.68 9.15 -1.09
C LEU A 51 26.36 10.49 -0.78
N PRO A 52 25.81 11.33 0.10
CA PRO A 52 26.37 12.67 0.38
C PRO A 52 27.59 12.59 1.31
N LEU A 53 28.67 12.03 0.78
CA LEU A 53 29.95 11.81 1.43
C LEU A 53 31.06 12.33 0.51
N SER A 54 32.16 12.86 1.06
CA SER A 54 33.30 13.39 0.31
C SER A 54 34.62 12.83 0.83
N ASP A 55 35.75 13.19 0.18
CA ASP A 55 37.09 12.87 0.67
C ASP A 55 37.37 13.37 2.10
N LYS A 56 36.60 14.35 2.58
CA LYS A 56 36.65 14.84 3.97
C LYS A 56 35.88 13.95 4.95
N GLY A 57 35.25 12.89 4.48
CA GLY A 57 34.38 12.00 5.25
C GLY A 57 32.94 12.49 5.35
N LEU A 58 32.32 12.24 6.51
CA LEU A 58 30.93 12.62 6.80
C LEU A 58 30.75 14.15 6.84
N PRO A 59 29.68 14.69 6.25
CA PRO A 59 29.35 16.13 6.36
C PRO A 59 29.11 16.52 7.81
N LYS A 60 29.58 17.71 8.19
CA LYS A 60 29.50 18.22 9.56
C LYS A 60 28.20 18.98 9.84
N SER A 61 27.48 19.34 8.81
CA SER A 61 26.20 20.04 8.91
C SER A 61 25.25 19.68 7.78
N LEU A 62 23.99 20.03 7.93
CA LEU A 62 22.98 19.89 6.88
C LEU A 62 23.35 20.70 5.63
N GLU A 63 23.90 21.90 5.80
CA GLU A 63 24.34 22.77 4.69
C GLU A 63 25.46 22.13 3.90
N GLU A 64 26.45 21.53 4.57
CA GLU A 64 27.53 20.79 3.91
C GLU A 64 26.96 19.56 3.16
N LYS A 65 26.01 18.85 3.78
CA LYS A 65 25.34 17.72 3.13
C LYS A 65 24.60 18.17 1.86
N LYS A 66 23.84 19.27 1.92
CA LYS A 66 23.15 19.85 0.75
C LYS A 66 24.14 20.28 -0.34
N ALA A 67 25.27 20.88 0.04
CA ALA A 67 26.31 21.29 -0.90
C ALA A 67 26.89 20.08 -1.65
N ILE A 68 27.20 18.99 -0.95
CA ILE A 68 27.69 17.75 -1.56
C ILE A 68 26.64 17.17 -2.53
N ILE A 69 25.37 17.12 -2.12
CA ILE A 69 24.28 16.63 -2.98
C ILE A 69 24.22 17.45 -4.27
N ASN A 70 24.20 18.78 -4.17
CA ASN A 70 24.11 19.64 -5.33
C ASN A 70 25.32 19.53 -6.26
N GLU A 71 26.53 19.37 -5.72
CA GLU A 71 27.74 19.21 -6.54
C GLU A 71 27.68 17.91 -7.35
N ILE A 72 27.27 16.79 -6.73
CA ILE A 72 27.12 15.52 -7.46
C ILE A 72 26.01 15.63 -8.53
N LEU A 73 24.92 16.34 -8.24
CA LEU A 73 23.83 16.56 -9.21
C LEU A 73 24.28 17.37 -10.42
N GLU A 74 25.06 18.43 -10.22
CA GLU A 74 25.61 19.22 -11.34
C GLU A 74 26.56 18.40 -12.20
N ARG A 75 27.47 17.63 -11.61
CA ARG A 75 28.35 16.72 -12.36
C ARG A 75 27.57 15.64 -13.15
N ALA A 76 26.50 15.10 -12.54
CA ALA A 76 25.64 14.15 -13.22
C ALA A 76 24.91 14.79 -14.42
N LYS A 77 24.44 16.03 -14.25
CA LYS A 77 23.80 16.81 -15.30
C LYS A 77 24.75 17.15 -16.46
N GLU A 78 26.00 17.51 -16.18
CA GLU A 78 27.05 17.74 -17.20
C GLU A 78 27.28 16.51 -18.08
N LEU A 79 27.19 15.29 -17.50
CA LEU A 79 27.25 14.04 -18.24
C LEU A 79 25.92 13.67 -18.91
N GLY A 80 24.86 14.49 -18.77
CA GLY A 80 23.54 14.22 -19.31
C GLY A 80 22.83 13.04 -18.64
N ILE A 81 23.06 12.83 -17.33
CA ILE A 81 22.32 11.87 -16.50
C ILE A 81 21.06 12.55 -15.99
N SER A 82 19.90 11.94 -16.21
CA SER A 82 18.61 12.47 -15.79
C SER A 82 18.39 12.34 -14.28
N LYS A 83 17.69 13.29 -13.66
CA LYS A 83 17.26 13.23 -12.26
C LYS A 83 16.52 11.92 -11.93
N ASN A 84 15.77 11.35 -12.88
CA ASN A 84 15.06 10.07 -12.71
C ASN A 84 15.98 8.85 -12.57
N GLN A 85 17.28 9.04 -12.72
CA GLN A 85 18.29 7.99 -12.52
C GLN A 85 18.96 8.09 -11.14
N ILE A 86 18.62 9.10 -10.35
CA ILE A 86 19.30 9.45 -9.11
C ILE A 86 18.36 9.25 -7.93
N ILE A 87 18.84 8.54 -6.91
CA ILE A 87 18.17 8.35 -5.63
C ILE A 87 19.11 8.85 -4.55
N VAL A 88 18.72 9.83 -3.75
CA VAL A 88 19.59 10.41 -2.72
C VAL A 88 19.49 9.62 -1.43
N ASP A 89 20.63 9.19 -0.88
CA ASP A 89 20.69 8.61 0.46
C ASP A 89 20.65 9.72 1.52
N GLY A 90 19.71 9.60 2.46
CA GLY A 90 19.59 10.52 3.60
C GLY A 90 20.78 10.53 4.54
N LEU A 91 21.70 9.58 4.39
CA LEU A 91 22.92 9.40 5.19
C LEU A 91 22.60 9.35 6.69
N VAL A 92 22.04 8.22 7.12
CA VAL A 92 21.65 7.98 8.52
C VAL A 92 22.86 7.66 9.37
N THR A 93 23.09 8.45 10.40
CA THR A 93 24.01 8.14 11.50
C THR A 93 23.21 7.70 12.73
N THR A 94 23.89 7.15 13.75
CA THR A 94 23.21 6.68 14.96
C THR A 94 22.89 7.81 15.94
N VAL A 95 21.67 7.82 16.48
CA VAL A 95 21.29 8.75 17.57
C VAL A 95 22.10 8.50 18.85
N GLY A 96 22.71 7.32 18.99
CA GLY A 96 23.62 7.02 20.09
C GLY A 96 24.89 7.88 20.10
N ALA A 97 25.35 8.33 18.93
CA ALA A 97 26.53 9.17 18.75
C ALA A 97 26.18 10.64 18.45
N ASN A 98 25.11 10.88 17.68
CA ASN A 98 24.64 12.22 17.31
C ASN A 98 23.15 12.38 17.62
N LYS A 99 22.81 13.17 18.62
CA LYS A 99 21.41 13.41 19.03
C LYS A 99 20.55 14.00 17.92
N ASN A 100 21.14 14.72 16.98
CA ASN A 100 20.45 15.34 15.84
C ASN A 100 20.34 14.44 14.61
N ALA A 101 20.91 13.24 14.63
CA ALA A 101 20.99 12.34 13.49
C ALA A 101 19.64 12.11 12.78
N ALA A 102 18.59 11.87 13.57
CA ALA A 102 17.24 11.69 13.02
C ALA A 102 16.74 12.96 12.32
N ILE A 103 16.84 14.12 12.99
CA ILE A 103 16.36 15.41 12.47
C ILE A 103 17.10 15.76 11.18
N GLU A 104 18.42 15.68 11.17
CA GLU A 104 19.26 15.97 9.99
C GLU A 104 18.90 15.06 8.80
N THR A 105 18.62 13.78 9.05
CA THR A 105 18.20 12.87 7.98
C THR A 105 16.82 13.23 7.45
N LEU A 106 15.85 13.52 8.31
CA LEU A 106 14.49 13.90 7.91
C LEU A 106 14.48 15.21 7.11
N GLU A 107 15.29 16.20 7.50
CA GLU A 107 15.45 17.44 6.77
C GLU A 107 16.13 17.25 5.41
N THR A 108 17.10 16.33 5.34
CA THR A 108 17.72 15.94 4.05
C THR A 108 16.68 15.33 3.11
N ILE A 109 15.82 14.41 3.63
CA ILE A 109 14.75 13.79 2.84
C ILE A 109 13.76 14.83 2.34
N ARG A 110 13.31 15.77 3.21
CA ARG A 110 12.41 16.86 2.80
C ARG A 110 13.03 17.71 1.72
N TYR A 111 14.27 18.19 1.92
CA TYR A 111 15.00 18.96 0.92
C TYR A 111 15.05 18.26 -0.43
N CYS A 112 15.41 16.98 -0.46
CA CYS A 112 15.47 16.22 -1.71
C CYS A 112 14.08 16.08 -2.36
N LYS A 113 13.02 15.90 -1.56
CA LYS A 113 11.66 15.70 -2.04
C LYS A 113 11.02 17.00 -2.50
N GLU A 114 11.10 18.07 -1.69
CA GLU A 114 10.34 19.31 -1.87
C GLU A 114 11.10 20.30 -2.79
N ASP A 115 12.41 20.50 -2.55
CA ASP A 115 13.19 21.47 -3.30
C ASP A 115 13.79 20.90 -4.59
N LEU A 116 14.24 19.63 -4.57
CA LEU A 116 14.94 19.03 -5.71
C LEU A 116 14.04 18.11 -6.55
N ASN A 117 12.88 17.70 -6.04
CA ASN A 117 12.00 16.70 -6.64
C ASN A 117 12.73 15.41 -7.01
N LEU A 118 13.48 14.86 -6.06
CA LEU A 118 14.26 13.63 -6.18
C LEU A 118 13.68 12.51 -5.32
N CYS A 119 13.91 11.28 -5.76
CA CYS A 119 13.69 10.10 -4.94
C CYS A 119 14.76 10.00 -3.86
N THR A 120 14.38 9.44 -2.70
CA THR A 120 15.26 9.29 -1.54
C THR A 120 15.30 7.86 -1.04
N THR A 121 16.45 7.48 -0.47
CA THR A 121 16.62 6.23 0.26
C THR A 121 17.35 6.46 1.58
N MET A 122 17.44 5.44 2.42
CA MET A 122 18.26 5.47 3.63
C MET A 122 18.53 4.05 4.16
N GLY A 123 19.68 3.87 4.78
CA GLY A 123 19.98 2.69 5.61
C GLY A 123 19.28 2.81 6.96
N LEU A 124 18.03 2.35 7.07
CA LEU A 124 17.15 2.59 8.23
C LEU A 124 17.76 2.18 9.56
N SER A 125 18.36 1.00 9.62
CA SER A 125 18.84 0.40 10.87
C SER A 125 20.02 1.14 11.51
N ASN A 126 20.69 2.03 10.78
CA ASN A 126 21.81 2.81 11.29
C ASN A 126 21.38 3.75 12.43
N ILE A 127 20.14 4.26 12.38
CA ILE A 127 19.62 5.20 13.40
C ILE A 127 19.71 4.66 14.82
N SER A 128 19.47 3.35 14.98
CA SER A 128 19.40 2.67 16.29
C SER A 128 20.65 1.89 16.66
N PHE A 129 21.75 2.06 15.90
CA PHE A 129 22.97 1.31 16.20
C PHE A 129 23.47 1.59 17.61
N GLY A 130 23.76 0.51 18.36
CA GLY A 130 24.20 0.61 19.76
C GLY A 130 23.07 0.81 20.81
N LEU A 131 21.80 0.92 20.38
CA LEU A 131 20.67 1.03 21.31
C LEU A 131 20.03 -0.33 21.62
N PRO A 132 19.40 -0.49 22.80
CA PRO A 132 18.54 -1.63 23.08
C PRO A 132 17.21 -1.49 22.31
N GLU A 133 16.48 -2.60 22.15
CA GLU A 133 15.13 -2.64 21.57
C GLU A 133 15.00 -1.87 20.23
N ARG A 134 16.00 -2.03 19.39
CA ARG A 134 16.14 -1.37 18.08
C ARG A 134 14.89 -1.38 17.20
N PRO A 135 14.03 -2.44 17.19
CA PRO A 135 12.83 -2.47 16.36
C PRO A 135 11.89 -1.29 16.60
N TYR A 136 11.73 -0.82 17.83
CA TYR A 136 10.87 0.33 18.15
C TYR A 136 11.42 1.64 17.58
N VAL A 137 12.73 1.87 17.74
CA VAL A 137 13.39 3.06 17.18
C VAL A 137 13.34 3.05 15.66
N ASN A 138 13.63 1.90 15.04
CA ASN A 138 13.58 1.75 13.59
C ASN A 138 12.16 1.97 13.05
N GLY A 139 11.14 1.43 13.70
CA GLY A 139 9.75 1.59 13.31
C GLY A 139 9.27 3.05 13.40
N ALA A 140 9.53 3.71 14.53
CA ALA A 140 9.20 5.12 14.70
C ALA A 140 9.91 6.00 13.66
N PHE A 141 11.21 5.78 13.45
CA PHE A 141 11.99 6.53 12.47
C PHE A 141 11.51 6.29 11.03
N ALA A 142 11.14 5.06 10.69
CA ALA A 142 10.56 4.76 9.38
C ALA A 142 9.27 5.56 9.14
N ALA A 143 8.35 5.61 10.11
CA ALA A 143 7.11 6.39 10.00
C ALA A 143 7.41 7.88 9.81
N MET A 144 8.33 8.45 10.58
CA MET A 144 8.75 9.85 10.45
C MET A 144 9.37 10.13 9.08
N ALA A 145 10.23 9.24 8.58
CA ALA A 145 10.89 9.39 7.28
C ALA A 145 9.89 9.28 6.12
N ILE A 146 8.94 8.35 6.18
CA ILE A 146 7.86 8.22 5.21
C ILE A 146 7.01 9.50 5.20
N ALA A 147 6.68 10.05 6.36
CA ALA A 147 5.97 11.33 6.49
C ALA A 147 6.77 12.49 5.89
N SER A 148 8.10 12.45 5.97
CA SER A 148 9.00 13.46 5.38
C SER A 148 9.25 13.28 3.87
N GLY A 149 8.68 12.25 3.23
CA GLY A 149 8.76 12.05 1.78
C GLY A 149 9.76 10.97 1.33
N LEU A 150 10.19 10.08 2.25
CA LEU A 150 11.05 8.94 1.90
C LEU A 150 10.39 8.09 0.80
N THR A 151 11.16 7.75 -0.23
CA THR A 151 10.68 6.96 -1.37
C THR A 151 10.91 5.46 -1.17
N MET A 152 12.07 5.08 -0.66
CA MET A 152 12.45 3.69 -0.40
C MET A 152 13.39 3.62 0.82
N ALA A 153 13.55 2.42 1.39
CA ALA A 153 14.48 2.19 2.49
C ALA A 153 15.31 0.93 2.25
N ILE A 154 16.57 0.96 2.67
CA ILE A 154 17.39 -0.24 2.81
C ILE A 154 17.09 -0.79 4.21
N ALA A 155 16.30 -1.87 4.26
CA ALA A 155 15.78 -2.42 5.49
C ALA A 155 15.46 -3.91 5.34
N ASN A 156 15.24 -4.60 6.46
CA ASN A 156 14.86 -6.01 6.44
C ASN A 156 13.35 -6.19 6.21
N PRO A 157 12.92 -6.67 5.04
CA PRO A 157 11.49 -6.86 4.73
C PRO A 157 10.85 -8.00 5.53
N SER A 158 11.64 -8.87 6.18
CA SER A 158 11.13 -9.92 7.05
C SER A 158 10.74 -9.39 8.46
N ASN A 159 11.07 -8.14 8.78
CA ASN A 159 10.66 -7.53 10.04
C ASN A 159 9.19 -7.10 9.96
N GLN A 160 8.31 -7.89 10.58
CA GLN A 160 6.86 -7.69 10.53
C GLN A 160 6.42 -6.35 11.13
N LEU A 161 7.05 -5.92 12.23
CA LEU A 161 6.74 -4.63 12.86
C LEU A 161 7.05 -3.48 11.90
N LEU A 162 8.21 -3.50 11.29
CA LEU A 162 8.62 -2.48 10.32
C LEU A 162 7.68 -2.44 9.11
N MET A 163 7.36 -3.61 8.54
CA MET A 163 6.45 -3.69 7.40
C MET A 163 5.05 -3.20 7.76
N GLY A 164 4.52 -3.61 8.91
CA GLY A 164 3.22 -3.12 9.40
C GLY A 164 3.18 -1.60 9.56
N ILE A 165 4.23 -1.02 10.14
CA ILE A 165 4.35 0.45 10.30
C ILE A 165 4.46 1.14 8.93
N SER A 166 5.20 0.58 7.98
CA SER A 166 5.37 1.18 6.65
C SER A 166 4.04 1.25 5.89
N PHE A 167 3.27 0.16 5.85
CA PHE A 167 1.95 0.14 5.23
C PHE A 167 0.95 1.03 5.97
N ALA A 168 0.97 1.05 7.30
CA ALA A 168 0.14 1.96 8.11
C ALA A 168 0.47 3.44 7.82
N SER A 169 1.76 3.77 7.62
CA SER A 169 2.18 5.13 7.29
C SER A 169 1.69 5.57 5.91
N ASP A 170 1.71 4.67 4.91
CA ASP A 170 1.16 4.94 3.58
C ASP A 170 -0.37 5.14 3.64
N LEU A 171 -1.08 4.32 4.45
CA LEU A 171 -2.52 4.47 4.70
C LEU A 171 -2.86 5.84 5.31
N LEU A 172 -2.15 6.24 6.37
CA LEU A 172 -2.36 7.51 7.07
C LEU A 172 -2.05 8.73 6.19
N ARG A 173 -1.20 8.56 5.17
CA ARG A 173 -0.89 9.59 4.17
C ARG A 173 -1.87 9.60 2.99
N ASN A 174 -2.92 8.79 3.03
CA ASN A 174 -3.92 8.67 1.97
C ASN A 174 -3.29 8.39 0.59
N LYS A 175 -2.27 7.52 0.56
CA LYS A 175 -1.64 7.10 -0.68
C LYS A 175 -2.59 6.18 -1.44
N GLU A 176 -2.67 6.34 -2.76
CA GLU A 176 -3.57 5.56 -3.62
C GLU A 176 -3.40 4.05 -3.39
N GLY A 177 -4.51 3.35 -3.15
CA GLY A 177 -4.55 1.90 -2.90
C GLY A 177 -3.93 1.43 -1.58
N SER A 178 -3.54 2.36 -0.68
CA SER A 178 -2.87 2.03 0.58
C SER A 178 -3.77 1.33 1.59
N ASP A 179 -5.06 1.54 1.53
CA ASP A 179 -6.08 0.89 2.36
C ASP A 179 -6.14 -0.61 2.10
N ILE A 180 -6.24 -1.02 0.85
CA ILE A 180 -6.22 -2.42 0.45
C ILE A 180 -4.86 -3.04 0.72
N ALA A 181 -3.76 -2.36 0.34
CA ALA A 181 -2.41 -2.84 0.56
C ALA A 181 -2.09 -3.07 2.06
N TYR A 182 -2.56 -2.19 2.95
CA TYR A 182 -2.44 -2.36 4.39
C TYR A 182 -3.19 -3.61 4.89
N ILE A 183 -4.46 -3.77 4.48
CA ILE A 183 -5.28 -4.91 4.89
C ILE A 183 -4.64 -6.23 4.44
N GLU A 184 -4.25 -6.33 3.18
CA GLU A 184 -3.58 -7.53 2.64
C GLU A 184 -2.29 -7.85 3.40
N GLN A 185 -1.48 -6.83 3.70
CA GLN A 185 -0.24 -7.04 4.45
C GLN A 185 -0.50 -7.56 5.87
N ILE A 186 -1.48 -7.00 6.58
CA ILE A 186 -1.83 -7.45 7.93
C ILE A 186 -2.39 -8.88 7.90
N GLN A 187 -3.23 -9.21 6.92
CA GLN A 187 -3.74 -10.57 6.74
C GLN A 187 -2.63 -11.59 6.47
N ARG A 188 -1.64 -11.25 5.64
CA ARG A 188 -0.45 -12.11 5.41
C ARG A 188 0.39 -12.31 6.68
N MET A 189 0.38 -11.34 7.59
CA MET A 189 1.13 -11.41 8.85
C MET A 189 0.40 -12.20 9.94
N ALA A 190 -0.93 -12.31 9.90
CA ALA A 190 -1.73 -12.96 10.93
C ALA A 190 -1.35 -14.44 11.16
N PRO A 191 -1.26 -15.32 10.14
CA PRO A 191 -0.86 -16.73 10.32
C PRO A 191 0.56 -16.88 10.88
N LEU A 192 1.46 -15.95 10.52
CA LEU A 192 2.84 -15.96 11.03
C LEU A 192 2.89 -15.59 12.53
N LYS A 193 2.02 -14.68 12.99
CA LYS A 193 1.88 -14.34 14.40
C LYS A 193 1.31 -15.51 15.20
N GLU A 194 0.28 -16.18 14.70
CA GLU A 194 -0.31 -17.36 15.33
C GLU A 194 0.70 -18.51 15.44
N ALA A 195 1.45 -18.79 14.36
CA ALA A 195 2.50 -19.78 14.36
C ALA A 195 3.65 -19.44 15.32
N ALA A 196 4.01 -18.16 15.43
CA ALA A 196 5.02 -17.69 16.38
C ALA A 196 4.53 -17.80 17.85
N MET A 197 3.28 -17.44 18.11
CA MET A 197 2.66 -17.60 19.43
C MET A 197 2.51 -19.08 19.82
N ALA A 198 2.13 -19.95 18.89
CA ALA A 198 2.05 -21.40 19.11
C ALA A 198 3.42 -22.00 19.44
N LYS A 199 4.48 -21.59 18.75
CA LYS A 199 5.86 -22.00 19.05
C LYS A 199 6.31 -21.50 20.41
N ALA A 200 6.00 -20.25 20.77
CA ALA A 200 6.32 -19.69 22.09
C ALA A 200 5.55 -20.40 23.22
N ALA A 201 4.30 -20.75 23.00
CA ALA A 201 3.48 -21.52 23.95
C ALA A 201 3.99 -22.95 24.11
N GLN A 202 4.47 -23.60 23.05
CA GLN A 202 5.08 -24.93 23.11
C GLN A 202 6.43 -24.94 23.85
N SER A 203 7.17 -23.84 23.83
CA SER A 203 8.39 -23.70 24.61
C SER A 203 8.15 -23.36 26.09
N ALA A 204 6.95 -22.95 26.47
CA ALA A 204 6.59 -22.50 27.81
C ALA A 204 5.75 -23.49 28.64
N GLY A 205 5.35 -24.62 28.11
CA GLY A 205 4.56 -25.57 28.93
C GLY A 205 3.94 -26.73 28.19
N ASN A 206 4.42 -27.91 28.53
CA ASN A 206 3.81 -29.19 28.22
C ASN A 206 2.60 -29.38 29.16
N ASN A 207 1.38 -29.14 28.70
CA ASN A 207 0.18 -29.82 29.23
C ASN A 207 -1.01 -29.56 28.30
N GLY A 208 -1.59 -30.69 27.83
CA GLY A 208 -2.57 -30.75 26.77
C GLY A 208 -4.00 -30.35 27.16
N ILE A 209 -4.74 -29.95 26.14
CA ILE A 209 -6.16 -30.29 25.98
C ILE A 209 -6.46 -30.24 24.47
N LYS A 210 -6.90 -31.39 23.92
CA LYS A 210 -7.45 -31.52 22.57
C LYS A 210 -8.86 -30.92 22.52
N LYS A 211 -9.14 -30.06 21.55
CA LYS A 211 -10.51 -29.78 21.09
C LYS A 211 -10.68 -30.29 19.66
N THR A 212 -11.64 -31.17 19.52
CA THR A 212 -12.16 -31.78 18.30
C THR A 212 -12.97 -30.77 17.50
N GLU A 213 -12.66 -30.61 16.24
CA GLU A 213 -13.53 -29.93 15.26
C GLU A 213 -14.46 -30.98 14.63
N GLN A 214 -15.75 -30.71 14.61
CA GLN A 214 -16.72 -31.36 13.78
C GLN A 214 -16.95 -30.59 12.49
N THR A 215 -16.71 -31.25 11.39
CA THR A 215 -17.04 -30.82 10.04
C THR A 215 -18.47 -31.21 9.71
N ASP A 216 -19.27 -30.22 9.28
CA ASP A 216 -20.52 -30.49 8.54
C ASP A 216 -20.35 -30.11 7.08
N ASN A 217 -20.46 -31.14 6.24
CA ASN A 217 -20.45 -31.05 4.79
C ASN A 217 -21.84 -31.37 4.26
N LYS A 218 -22.50 -30.42 3.61
CA LYS A 218 -23.37 -30.69 2.45
C LYS A 218 -24.20 -29.46 2.03
N SER A 219 -23.74 -28.77 0.93
CA SER A 219 -24.67 -28.18 -0.08
C SER A 219 -23.82 -27.45 -1.11
N THR A 220 -23.79 -28.07 -2.40
CA THR A 220 -22.96 -27.32 -3.09
C THR A 220 -22.43 -27.42 -4.47
N ALA A 221 -23.04 -27.98 -5.44
CA ALA A 221 -22.57 -27.89 -6.83
C ALA A 221 -23.02 -26.59 -7.56
N LYS A 222 -24.16 -26.00 -7.19
CA LYS A 222 -24.68 -24.75 -7.82
C LYS A 222 -24.06 -23.44 -7.28
N GLU A 223 -23.53 -23.45 -6.06
CA GLU A 223 -22.84 -22.29 -5.46
C GLU A 223 -21.39 -22.15 -5.97
N ALA A 224 -20.76 -23.26 -6.34
CA ALA A 224 -19.38 -23.23 -6.84
C ALA A 224 -19.26 -22.61 -8.25
N ASP A 225 -20.28 -22.73 -9.10
CA ASP A 225 -20.29 -22.12 -10.44
C ASP A 225 -20.58 -20.61 -10.38
N LYS A 226 -21.42 -20.16 -9.43
CA LYS A 226 -21.68 -18.72 -9.22
C LYS A 226 -20.44 -17.95 -8.76
N LYS A 227 -19.59 -18.55 -7.92
CA LYS A 227 -18.36 -17.96 -7.40
C LYS A 227 -17.25 -17.79 -8.46
N LYS A 228 -17.39 -18.38 -9.65
CA LYS A 228 -16.46 -18.20 -10.79
C LYS A 228 -16.94 -17.20 -11.82
N ASN A 229 -18.13 -16.61 -11.64
CA ASN A 229 -18.66 -15.63 -12.58
C ASN A 229 -17.92 -14.30 -12.45
N PRO A 230 -17.47 -13.67 -13.57
CA PRO A 230 -16.73 -12.40 -13.54
C PRO A 230 -17.48 -11.24 -12.84
N VAL A 231 -18.81 -11.16 -12.99
CA VAL A 231 -19.65 -10.14 -12.32
C VAL A 231 -19.63 -10.34 -10.81
N PHE A 232 -19.82 -11.59 -10.33
CA PHE A 232 -19.76 -11.92 -8.92
C PHE A 232 -18.38 -11.60 -8.33
N GLU A 233 -17.31 -12.04 -9.00
CA GLU A 233 -15.94 -11.77 -8.56
C GLU A 233 -15.58 -10.27 -8.55
N ALA A 234 -16.06 -9.51 -9.52
CA ALA A 234 -15.81 -8.07 -9.58
C ALA A 234 -16.43 -7.34 -8.37
N VAL A 235 -17.66 -7.67 -7.99
CA VAL A 235 -18.28 -7.13 -6.78
C VAL A 235 -17.53 -7.60 -5.53
N LEU A 236 -17.21 -8.88 -5.43
CA LEU A 236 -16.50 -9.44 -4.29
C LEU A 236 -15.14 -8.75 -4.07
N LYS A 237 -14.40 -8.46 -5.16
CA LYS A 237 -13.08 -7.83 -5.11
C LYS A 237 -13.11 -6.30 -5.13
N GLY A 238 -14.28 -5.68 -5.30
CA GLY A 238 -14.43 -4.23 -5.44
C GLY A 238 -13.83 -3.66 -6.75
N ASN A 239 -13.84 -4.44 -7.83
CA ASN A 239 -13.30 -4.02 -9.13
C ASN A 239 -14.31 -3.15 -9.91
N LYS A 240 -14.22 -1.84 -9.73
CA LYS A 240 -15.09 -0.85 -10.38
C LYS A 240 -14.87 -0.75 -11.89
N ASP A 241 -13.62 -0.82 -12.35
CA ASP A 241 -13.26 -0.48 -13.72
C ASP A 241 -13.75 -1.52 -14.74
N GLY A 242 -14.00 -2.76 -14.32
CA GLY A 242 -14.42 -3.84 -15.20
C GLY A 242 -15.89 -4.24 -15.07
N ILE A 243 -16.60 -3.81 -14.03
CA ILE A 243 -17.93 -4.35 -13.69
C ILE A 243 -18.97 -4.15 -14.80
N VAL A 244 -19.01 -2.97 -15.40
CA VAL A 244 -19.98 -2.65 -16.47
C VAL A 244 -19.73 -3.51 -17.71
N ASP A 245 -18.50 -3.79 -18.04
CA ASP A 245 -18.16 -4.62 -19.21
C ASP A 245 -18.49 -6.10 -18.94
N PHE A 246 -18.28 -6.60 -17.74
CA PHE A 246 -18.71 -7.94 -17.35
C PHE A 246 -20.24 -8.09 -17.37
N VAL A 247 -20.98 -7.07 -16.92
CA VAL A 247 -22.45 -7.04 -17.00
C VAL A 247 -22.92 -7.04 -18.46
N LYS A 248 -22.27 -6.27 -19.35
CA LYS A 248 -22.58 -6.27 -20.79
C LYS A 248 -22.34 -7.64 -21.41
N GLU A 249 -21.27 -8.30 -21.03
CA GLU A 249 -20.93 -9.64 -21.53
C GLU A 249 -22.01 -10.65 -21.11
N GLU A 250 -22.44 -10.66 -19.86
CA GLU A 250 -23.53 -11.49 -19.35
C GLU A 250 -24.85 -11.25 -20.11
N LEU A 251 -25.21 -9.98 -20.35
CA LEU A 251 -26.39 -9.62 -21.13
C LEU A 251 -26.27 -10.15 -22.57
N SER A 252 -25.08 -10.08 -23.18
CA SER A 252 -24.83 -10.59 -24.55
C SER A 252 -24.97 -12.11 -24.66
N GLN A 253 -24.74 -12.84 -23.57
CA GLN A 253 -24.95 -14.27 -23.47
C GLN A 253 -26.41 -14.66 -23.25
N GLY A 254 -27.31 -13.66 -23.13
CA GLY A 254 -28.75 -13.88 -23.01
C GLY A 254 -29.28 -13.89 -21.59
N THR A 255 -28.44 -13.63 -20.60
CA THR A 255 -28.87 -13.50 -19.19
C THR A 255 -29.72 -12.23 -19.04
N LYS A 256 -30.90 -12.34 -18.41
CA LYS A 256 -31.78 -11.18 -18.24
C LYS A 256 -31.26 -10.23 -17.14
N PRO A 257 -31.53 -8.90 -17.25
CA PRO A 257 -31.10 -7.93 -16.24
C PRO A 257 -31.48 -8.30 -14.80
N GLY A 258 -32.70 -8.80 -14.57
CA GLY A 258 -33.14 -9.26 -13.25
C GLY A 258 -32.38 -10.51 -12.75
N GLU A 259 -32.00 -11.40 -13.64
CA GLU A 259 -31.22 -12.61 -13.28
C GLU A 259 -29.77 -12.24 -12.91
N ILE A 260 -29.21 -11.19 -13.50
CA ILE A 260 -27.89 -10.65 -13.10
C ILE A 260 -27.98 -10.02 -11.72
N LEU A 261 -29.01 -9.23 -11.46
CA LEU A 261 -29.23 -8.57 -10.17
C LEU A 261 -29.42 -9.61 -9.06
N ASP A 262 -30.42 -10.49 -9.19
CA ASP A 262 -30.81 -11.44 -8.15
C ASP A 262 -29.87 -12.66 -8.07
N GLY A 263 -29.30 -13.06 -9.19
CA GLY A 263 -28.46 -14.27 -9.30
C GLY A 263 -26.99 -14.05 -9.03
N LEU A 264 -26.45 -12.86 -9.27
CA LEU A 264 -25.03 -12.54 -9.21
C LEU A 264 -24.71 -11.38 -8.26
N LEU A 265 -25.33 -10.21 -8.45
CA LEU A 265 -24.96 -8.99 -7.69
C LEU A 265 -25.39 -9.08 -6.21
N ILE A 266 -26.66 -9.42 -5.94
CA ILE A 266 -27.16 -9.59 -4.57
C ILE A 266 -26.43 -10.69 -3.80
N PRO A 267 -26.23 -11.89 -4.36
CA PRO A 267 -25.41 -12.90 -3.69
C PRO A 267 -23.97 -12.47 -3.43
N ALA A 268 -23.36 -11.71 -4.33
CA ALA A 268 -21.98 -11.23 -4.14
C ALA A 268 -21.87 -10.25 -2.98
N ILE A 269 -22.77 -9.25 -2.87
CA ILE A 269 -22.74 -8.29 -1.76
C ILE A 269 -23.09 -8.93 -0.42
N ASN A 270 -23.96 -9.95 -0.41
CA ASN A 270 -24.26 -10.73 0.79
C ASN A 270 -23.03 -11.53 1.27
N GLU A 271 -22.24 -12.11 0.35
CA GLU A 271 -20.97 -12.77 0.69
C GLU A 271 -19.98 -11.76 1.26
N VAL A 272 -19.90 -10.54 0.70
CA VAL A 272 -19.08 -9.43 1.24
C VAL A 272 -19.50 -9.10 2.68
N GLY A 273 -20.80 -8.98 2.95
CA GLY A 273 -21.33 -8.79 4.31
C GLY A 273 -20.93 -9.92 5.25
N THR A 274 -21.04 -11.17 4.80
CA THR A 274 -20.62 -12.34 5.59
C THR A 274 -19.13 -12.34 5.90
N LEU A 275 -18.28 -11.92 4.93
CA LEU A 275 -16.84 -11.81 5.11
C LEU A 275 -16.48 -10.67 6.06
N PHE A 276 -17.25 -9.59 6.03
CA PHE A 276 -17.10 -8.47 6.97
C PHE A 276 -17.46 -8.88 8.40
N ASP A 277 -18.57 -9.57 8.62
CA ASP A 277 -19.00 -10.09 9.92
C ASP A 277 -17.96 -11.06 10.52
N LYS A 278 -17.33 -11.88 9.66
CA LYS A 278 -16.24 -12.78 10.04
C LYS A 278 -14.88 -12.08 10.24
N GLN A 279 -14.81 -10.76 10.10
CA GLN A 279 -13.57 -9.98 10.16
C GLN A 279 -12.49 -10.43 9.15
N ILE A 280 -12.92 -11.02 8.02
CA ILE A 280 -12.05 -11.34 6.87
C ILE A 280 -11.95 -10.14 5.94
N TYR A 281 -13.08 -9.43 5.73
CA TYR A 281 -13.14 -8.13 5.05
C TYR A 281 -13.26 -7.01 6.07
N PHE A 282 -12.77 -5.83 5.69
CA PHE A 282 -12.80 -4.62 6.49
C PHE A 282 -13.54 -3.52 5.75
N LEU A 283 -13.80 -2.40 6.43
CA LEU A 283 -14.61 -1.30 5.91
C LEU A 283 -14.21 -0.81 4.51
N PRO A 284 -12.93 -0.62 4.16
CA PRO A 284 -12.56 -0.21 2.80
C PRO A 284 -12.99 -1.20 1.72
N GLN A 285 -12.86 -2.51 1.97
CA GLN A 285 -13.28 -3.55 1.03
C GLN A 285 -14.79 -3.58 0.89
N LEU A 286 -15.54 -3.44 1.99
CA LEU A 286 -16.99 -3.34 1.98
C LEU A 286 -17.47 -2.16 1.13
N ILE A 287 -16.88 -0.97 1.33
CA ILE A 287 -17.19 0.25 0.57
C ILE A 287 -16.86 0.05 -0.92
N SER A 288 -15.69 -0.51 -1.23
CA SER A 288 -15.29 -0.75 -2.62
C SER A 288 -16.25 -1.71 -3.34
N SER A 289 -16.65 -2.80 -2.68
CA SER A 289 -17.62 -3.77 -3.21
C SER A 289 -19.00 -3.14 -3.41
N ALA A 290 -19.47 -2.35 -2.46
CA ALA A 290 -20.77 -1.66 -2.54
C ALA A 290 -20.79 -0.64 -3.71
N ASN A 291 -19.74 0.16 -3.86
CA ASN A 291 -19.62 1.09 -4.98
C ASN A 291 -19.51 0.37 -6.35
N THR A 292 -18.90 -0.82 -6.39
CA THR A 292 -18.82 -1.64 -7.61
C THR A 292 -20.21 -2.16 -7.97
N MET A 293 -20.99 -2.61 -6.99
CA MET A 293 -22.38 -3.04 -7.19
C MET A 293 -23.24 -1.87 -7.66
N GLU A 294 -23.08 -0.68 -7.07
CA GLU A 294 -23.83 0.54 -7.45
C GLU A 294 -23.68 0.85 -8.95
N GLN A 295 -22.44 0.82 -9.48
CA GLN A 295 -22.20 1.02 -10.92
C GLN A 295 -22.88 -0.04 -11.80
N ALA A 296 -22.90 -1.30 -11.37
CA ALA A 296 -23.62 -2.34 -12.10
C ALA A 296 -25.12 -2.11 -12.09
N VAL A 297 -25.69 -1.71 -10.95
CA VAL A 297 -27.12 -1.41 -10.81
C VAL A 297 -27.51 -0.18 -11.63
N GLU A 298 -26.74 0.90 -11.59
CA GLU A 298 -26.96 2.09 -12.44
C GLU A 298 -27.03 1.73 -13.93
N TYR A 299 -26.16 0.83 -14.38
CA TYR A 299 -26.19 0.37 -15.76
C TYR A 299 -27.41 -0.51 -16.07
N LEU A 300 -27.84 -1.36 -15.13
CA LEU A 300 -28.97 -2.28 -15.31
C LEU A 300 -30.33 -1.59 -15.13
N GLU A 301 -30.42 -0.49 -14.38
CA GLU A 301 -31.68 0.17 -14.01
C GLU A 301 -32.57 0.54 -15.22
N PRO A 302 -32.07 1.17 -16.31
CA PRO A 302 -32.90 1.45 -17.49
C PRO A 302 -33.41 0.17 -18.15
N LEU A 303 -32.60 -0.91 -18.19
CA LEU A 303 -32.96 -2.18 -18.78
C LEU A 303 -34.01 -2.95 -17.96
N LEU A 304 -33.99 -2.78 -16.64
CA LEU A 304 -34.98 -3.35 -15.72
C LEU A 304 -36.32 -2.65 -15.88
N LYS A 305 -36.33 -1.32 -16.08
CA LYS A 305 -37.56 -0.54 -16.32
C LYS A 305 -38.26 -0.89 -17.64
N GLU A 306 -37.51 -1.21 -18.68
CA GLU A 306 -38.03 -1.67 -19.97
C GLU A 306 -38.67 -3.07 -19.89
N GLY A 307 -38.24 -3.91 -18.92
CA GLY A 307 -38.74 -5.28 -18.73
C GLY A 307 -40.03 -5.42 -17.94
N GLY A 308 -40.64 -4.35 -17.45
CA GLY A 308 -42.04 -4.35 -16.95
C GLY A 308 -42.25 -4.87 -15.52
N THR A 309 -41.25 -4.93 -14.66
CA THR A 309 -41.42 -5.18 -13.21
C THR A 309 -41.48 -3.87 -12.43
N ASN A 310 -42.66 -3.24 -12.43
CA ASN A 310 -42.97 -2.02 -11.70
C ASN A 310 -43.43 -2.34 -10.26
N GLU A 311 -42.71 -3.11 -9.50
CA GLU A 311 -42.88 -3.10 -8.05
C GLU A 311 -42.09 -1.90 -7.50
N LYS A 312 -42.83 -0.82 -7.15
CA LYS A 312 -42.25 0.31 -6.42
C LYS A 312 -41.73 -0.23 -5.08
N MET A 313 -40.42 -0.33 -4.93
CA MET A 313 -39.81 -0.59 -3.64
C MET A 313 -40.15 0.57 -2.67
N PRO A 314 -40.32 0.31 -1.39
CA PRO A 314 -40.59 1.36 -0.40
C PRO A 314 -39.48 2.42 -0.40
N THR A 315 -39.90 3.69 -0.29
CA THR A 315 -38.97 4.81 -0.08
C THR A 315 -38.56 4.85 1.39
N ILE A 316 -37.24 4.89 1.64
CA ILE A 316 -36.63 4.98 2.97
C ILE A 316 -36.00 6.35 3.12
N ILE A 317 -36.34 7.06 4.19
CA ILE A 317 -35.72 8.33 4.56
C ILE A 317 -34.73 8.04 5.67
N ILE A 318 -33.50 8.53 5.52
CA ILE A 318 -32.42 8.34 6.48
C ILE A 318 -31.74 9.68 6.77
N ALA A 319 -31.41 9.92 8.05
CA ALA A 319 -30.70 11.10 8.51
C ALA A 319 -29.85 10.77 9.72
N THR A 320 -28.83 11.59 10.00
CA THR A 320 -28.19 11.63 11.33
C THR A 320 -28.90 12.68 12.17
N VAL A 321 -29.26 12.30 13.38
CA VAL A 321 -30.07 13.15 14.28
C VAL A 321 -29.35 14.42 14.69
N GLU A 322 -30.10 15.42 15.11
CA GLU A 322 -29.60 16.70 15.63
C GLU A 322 -28.56 16.49 16.74
N GLY A 323 -27.45 17.19 16.64
CA GLY A 323 -26.29 17.09 17.56
C GLY A 323 -25.30 15.98 17.23
N ASP A 324 -25.56 15.13 16.22
CA ASP A 324 -24.60 14.10 15.79
C ASP A 324 -24.07 14.38 14.37
N ILE A 325 -22.76 14.55 14.26
CA ILE A 325 -22.05 14.79 13.00
C ILE A 325 -21.43 13.52 12.40
N HIS A 326 -21.57 12.37 13.07
CA HIS A 326 -21.00 11.10 12.66
C HIS A 326 -21.90 10.40 11.62
N ASP A 327 -21.68 10.68 10.34
CA ASP A 327 -22.53 10.22 9.24
C ASP A 327 -22.00 8.97 8.50
N ILE A 328 -20.78 8.49 8.79
CA ILE A 328 -20.16 7.35 8.08
C ILE A 328 -21.05 6.11 8.17
N GLY A 329 -21.55 5.77 9.36
CA GLY A 329 -22.42 4.61 9.56
C GLY A 329 -23.74 4.75 8.81
N LYS A 330 -24.36 5.94 8.83
CA LYS A 330 -25.59 6.26 8.11
C LYS A 330 -25.38 6.12 6.59
N ASN A 331 -24.29 6.69 6.06
CA ASN A 331 -23.97 6.65 4.64
C ASN A 331 -23.77 5.22 4.15
N LEU A 332 -23.14 4.36 4.97
CA LEU A 332 -22.99 2.95 4.67
C LEU A 332 -24.34 2.23 4.61
N VAL A 333 -25.23 2.48 5.57
CA VAL A 333 -26.59 1.91 5.57
C VAL A 333 -27.38 2.40 4.37
N ALA A 334 -27.32 3.70 4.04
CA ALA A 334 -27.98 4.27 2.87
C ALA A 334 -27.49 3.61 1.57
N LEU A 335 -26.18 3.41 1.44
CA LEU A 335 -25.59 2.73 0.30
C LEU A 335 -26.08 1.29 0.18
N MET A 336 -26.08 0.52 1.27
CA MET A 336 -26.57 -0.85 1.26
C MET A 336 -28.07 -0.93 0.90
N LEU A 337 -28.89 -0.06 1.44
CA LEU A 337 -30.33 -0.02 1.12
C LEU A 337 -30.58 0.29 -0.36
N ARG A 338 -29.85 1.24 -0.96
CA ARG A 338 -29.89 1.50 -2.41
C ARG A 338 -29.49 0.26 -3.21
N ASN A 339 -28.46 -0.47 -2.77
CA ASN A 339 -28.02 -1.69 -3.42
C ASN A 339 -29.07 -2.83 -3.34
N TYR A 340 -29.94 -2.82 -2.34
CA TYR A 340 -31.10 -3.72 -2.25
C TYR A 340 -32.33 -3.22 -3.05
N GLY A 341 -32.20 -2.13 -3.81
CA GLY A 341 -33.23 -1.61 -4.69
C GLY A 341 -34.21 -0.65 -4.01
N TYR A 342 -33.98 -0.26 -2.75
CA TYR A 342 -34.82 0.75 -2.07
C TYR A 342 -34.52 2.14 -2.62
N GLU A 343 -35.58 2.95 -2.74
CA GLU A 343 -35.43 4.40 -2.94
C GLU A 343 -35.01 5.02 -1.60
N VAL A 344 -33.80 5.56 -1.51
CA VAL A 344 -33.25 6.13 -0.27
C VAL A 344 -33.08 7.63 -0.42
N ILE A 345 -33.83 8.37 0.37
CA ILE A 345 -33.71 9.83 0.53
C ILE A 345 -32.82 10.08 1.74
N ASP A 346 -31.59 10.54 1.50
CA ASP A 346 -30.65 10.90 2.54
C ASP A 346 -30.76 12.40 2.82
N LEU A 347 -31.20 12.76 4.02
CA LEU A 347 -31.37 14.14 4.44
C LEU A 347 -30.05 14.78 4.94
N GLY A 348 -29.02 13.97 5.12
CA GLY A 348 -27.73 14.48 5.59
C GLY A 348 -27.47 14.21 7.06
N LYS A 349 -26.73 15.09 7.68
CA LYS A 349 -26.32 15.02 9.09
C LYS A 349 -26.83 16.24 9.86
N ASP A 350 -26.91 16.09 11.19
CA ASP A 350 -27.35 17.15 12.10
C ASP A 350 -28.76 17.65 11.74
N GLU A 351 -29.66 16.72 11.35
CA GLU A 351 -31.03 17.06 10.97
C GLU A 351 -31.94 17.16 12.19
N PRO A 352 -32.67 18.28 12.37
CA PRO A 352 -33.64 18.42 13.45
C PRO A 352 -34.83 17.46 13.28
N ALA A 353 -35.39 17.01 14.43
CA ALA A 353 -36.48 16.04 14.47
C ALA A 353 -37.82 16.58 13.93
#